data_bbb76ccf801cc31797205346c9e6a96e
#
_entry.id   bbb76ccf801cc31797205346c9e6a96e
#
_cell.length_a   1.000
_cell.length_b   1.000
_cell.length_c   1.000
_cell.angle_alpha   90.00
_cell.angle_beta   90.00
_cell.angle_gamma   90.00
#
_symmetry.space_group_name_H-M   'P 1'
#
loop_
_entity.id
_entity.type
_entity.pdbx_description
1 polymer ?
#
loop_
_entity_poly.entity_id
_entity_poly.type
_entity_poly.pdbx_seq_one_letter_code
_entity_poly.pdbx_strand_id
1 'polypeptide(L)'
;MEILKPGKLAPPADLRRDEFDADNERILTAGERVDIVFIGDSITEGWNVKNAFASVGSTVNRGISGDVIHIIEKRYAADVLQLHPSVAVIHGGVNNTFPLFEATPETMSAVAEEAVSTFTAAYRRLFEASRKAGQMVIACAITPLAEQPSPGAEARKETVVRMNRILRELCEEYGYPFADYHTALAEIDGKTAQPCLTYDGLHPNDRGYARMDRVIRPILQAWFAGRAARG
;
A
#
# COMPACT_ATOMS: atom_id res chain seq x y z
N MET A 1 8.71 -21.83 -17.84
CA MET A 1 7.94 -20.59 -17.57
C MET A 1 8.95 -19.47 -17.38
N GLU A 2 8.83 -18.39 -18.12
CA GLU A 2 9.71 -17.23 -17.95
C GLU A 2 9.23 -16.44 -16.73
N ILE A 3 10.13 -16.19 -15.77
CA ILE A 3 9.83 -15.47 -14.55
C ILE A 3 10.05 -13.98 -14.80
N LEU A 4 9.03 -13.19 -14.57
CA LEU A 4 9.07 -11.75 -14.73
C LEU A 4 9.96 -11.13 -13.66
N LYS A 5 11.00 -10.40 -14.11
CA LYS A 5 11.84 -9.57 -13.24
C LYS A 5 11.69 -8.12 -13.66
N PRO A 6 11.39 -7.19 -12.74
CA PRO A 6 11.41 -5.79 -13.10
C PRO A 6 12.85 -5.39 -13.45
N GLY A 7 13.00 -4.47 -14.38
CA GLY A 7 14.32 -3.86 -14.64
C GLY A 7 14.82 -3.11 -13.40
N LYS A 8 15.95 -2.40 -13.55
CA LYS A 8 16.46 -1.53 -12.48
C LYS A 8 15.40 -0.52 -12.05
N LEU A 9 15.13 -0.44 -10.76
CA LEU A 9 14.09 0.40 -10.19
C LEU A 9 14.66 1.69 -9.59
N ALA A 10 15.13 1.61 -8.39
CA ALA A 10 15.86 2.59 -7.57
C ALA A 10 16.03 1.99 -6.16
N PRO A 11 17.03 2.39 -5.38
CA PRO A 11 17.03 2.10 -3.96
C PRO A 11 15.78 2.71 -3.28
N PRO A 12 15.14 2.04 -2.29
CA PRO A 12 15.54 0.75 -1.73
C PRO A 12 15.04 -0.50 -2.48
N ALA A 13 14.18 -0.36 -3.50
CA ALA A 13 13.57 -1.49 -4.19
C ALA A 13 14.59 -2.44 -4.84
N ASP A 14 15.66 -1.90 -5.40
CA ASP A 14 16.74 -2.71 -5.98
C ASP A 14 17.45 -3.58 -4.93
N LEU A 15 17.55 -3.14 -3.68
CA LEU A 15 18.23 -3.86 -2.61
C LEU A 15 17.47 -5.13 -2.16
N ARG A 16 16.16 -5.18 -2.38
CA ARG A 16 15.30 -6.32 -2.02
C ARG A 16 14.95 -7.20 -3.23
N ARG A 17 15.46 -6.83 -4.42
CA ARG A 17 15.01 -7.48 -5.65
C ARG A 17 15.39 -8.96 -5.71
N ASP A 18 16.63 -9.28 -5.37
CA ASP A 18 17.12 -10.67 -5.40
C ASP A 18 16.31 -11.58 -4.47
N GLU A 19 15.95 -11.09 -3.28
CA GLU A 19 15.11 -11.82 -2.31
C GLU A 19 13.71 -12.09 -2.89
N PHE A 20 13.07 -11.07 -3.45
CA PHE A 20 11.72 -11.21 -3.99
C PHE A 20 11.70 -12.03 -5.28
N ASP A 21 12.70 -11.90 -6.14
CA ASP A 21 12.81 -12.70 -7.35
C ASP A 21 13.03 -14.18 -7.02
N ALA A 22 13.87 -14.50 -6.03
CA ALA A 22 14.08 -15.87 -5.58
C ALA A 22 12.80 -16.47 -4.96
N ASP A 23 12.08 -15.71 -4.15
CA ASP A 23 10.81 -16.18 -3.56
C ASP A 23 9.71 -16.33 -4.62
N ASN A 24 9.62 -15.41 -5.59
CA ASN A 24 8.70 -15.56 -6.73
C ASN A 24 9.01 -16.82 -7.55
N GLU A 25 10.29 -17.07 -7.84
CA GLU A 25 10.74 -18.26 -8.55
C GLU A 25 10.36 -19.56 -7.79
N ARG A 26 10.59 -19.58 -6.48
CA ARG A 26 10.22 -20.70 -5.61
C ARG A 26 8.70 -20.95 -5.65
N ILE A 27 7.89 -19.92 -5.44
CA ILE A 27 6.42 -20.01 -5.45
C ILE A 27 5.92 -20.55 -6.78
N LEU A 28 6.38 -19.96 -7.89
CA LEU A 28 5.93 -20.31 -9.22
C LEU A 28 6.37 -21.72 -9.66
N THR A 29 7.61 -22.10 -9.32
CA THR A 29 8.15 -23.45 -9.65
C THR A 29 7.49 -24.55 -8.83
N ALA A 30 7.20 -24.26 -7.56
CA ALA A 30 6.49 -25.21 -6.69
C ALA A 30 4.97 -25.27 -6.98
N GLY A 31 4.44 -24.38 -7.80
CA GLY A 31 2.99 -24.27 -8.05
C GLY A 31 2.22 -23.90 -6.78
N GLU A 32 2.85 -23.18 -5.85
CA GLU A 32 2.21 -22.76 -4.61
C GLU A 32 1.09 -21.77 -4.89
N ARG A 33 -0.07 -21.98 -4.28
CA ARG A 33 -1.18 -21.06 -4.36
C ARG A 33 -0.93 -19.86 -3.45
N VAL A 34 -1.06 -18.68 -3.99
CA VAL A 34 -1.08 -17.42 -3.26
C VAL A 34 -2.50 -16.87 -3.24
N ASP A 35 -3.07 -16.68 -2.06
CA ASP A 35 -4.42 -16.10 -1.96
C ASP A 35 -4.36 -14.58 -1.89
N ILE A 36 -3.42 -14.01 -1.14
CA ILE A 36 -3.31 -12.57 -0.92
C ILE A 36 -1.85 -12.13 -1.07
N VAL A 37 -1.62 -11.11 -1.88
CA VAL A 37 -0.34 -10.37 -1.89
C VAL A 37 -0.56 -9.00 -1.26
N PHE A 38 0.20 -8.68 -0.22
CA PHE A 38 0.31 -7.33 0.33
C PHE A 38 1.52 -6.65 -0.31
N ILE A 39 1.30 -5.56 -1.02
CA ILE A 39 2.37 -4.77 -1.64
C ILE A 39 2.31 -3.32 -1.14
N GLY A 40 3.48 -2.78 -0.81
CA GLY A 40 3.56 -1.42 -0.25
C GLY A 40 4.95 -1.03 0.20
N ASP A 41 4.98 -0.07 1.11
CA ASP A 41 6.17 0.51 1.71
C ASP A 41 6.55 -0.15 3.06
N SER A 42 7.25 0.60 3.94
CA SER A 42 7.69 0.13 5.27
C SER A 42 6.54 -0.33 6.16
N ILE A 43 5.36 0.26 6.04
CA ILE A 43 4.20 -0.12 6.85
C ILE A 43 3.71 -1.52 6.43
N THR A 44 3.76 -1.82 5.15
CA THR A 44 3.47 -3.19 4.67
C THR A 44 4.60 -4.16 5.04
N GLU A 45 5.86 -3.77 4.87
CA GLU A 45 7.02 -4.60 5.22
C GLU A 45 7.01 -5.02 6.69
N GLY A 46 6.74 -4.07 7.59
CA GLY A 46 6.71 -4.30 9.03
C GLY A 46 5.53 -5.13 9.54
N TRP A 47 4.52 -5.36 8.72
CA TRP A 47 3.35 -6.12 9.11
C TRP A 47 3.55 -7.63 8.92
N ASN A 48 3.44 -8.41 9.98
CA ASN A 48 3.48 -9.87 9.89
C ASN A 48 2.16 -10.42 9.29
N VAL A 49 1.91 -10.09 8.02
CA VAL A 49 0.67 -10.45 7.31
C VAL A 49 0.46 -11.96 7.22
N LYS A 50 1.55 -12.73 7.14
CA LYS A 50 1.48 -14.19 7.06
C LYS A 50 0.80 -14.79 8.29
N ASN A 51 1.15 -14.32 9.48
CA ASN A 51 0.51 -14.77 10.71
C ASN A 51 -0.85 -14.11 10.92
N ALA A 52 -0.95 -12.81 10.65
CA ALA A 52 -2.19 -12.05 10.83
C ALA A 52 -3.35 -12.63 10.01
N PHE A 53 -3.11 -13.03 8.77
CA PHE A 53 -4.15 -13.50 7.86
C PHE A 53 -4.13 -15.02 7.58
N ALA A 54 -3.41 -15.83 8.37
CA ALA A 54 -3.33 -17.29 8.21
C ALA A 54 -4.70 -17.99 8.16
N SER A 55 -5.69 -17.45 8.89
CA SER A 55 -7.07 -17.98 8.89
C SER A 55 -7.92 -17.52 7.69
N VAL A 56 -7.41 -16.59 6.87
CA VAL A 56 -8.11 -16.05 5.69
C VAL A 56 -7.59 -16.70 4.41
N GLY A 57 -6.28 -16.88 4.30
CA GLY A 57 -5.65 -17.48 3.13
C GLY A 57 -4.12 -17.41 3.18
N SER A 58 -3.46 -18.04 2.21
CA SER A 58 -2.01 -17.94 2.05
C SER A 58 -1.62 -16.50 1.63
N THR A 59 -0.66 -15.91 2.35
CA THR A 59 -0.27 -14.52 2.14
C THR A 59 1.20 -14.36 1.82
N VAL A 60 1.49 -13.40 0.94
CA VAL A 60 2.85 -12.97 0.58
C VAL A 60 2.99 -11.48 0.90
N ASN A 61 4.09 -11.12 1.55
CA ASN A 61 4.45 -9.72 1.84
C ASN A 61 5.46 -9.22 0.79
N ARG A 62 5.12 -8.14 0.11
CA ARG A 62 5.94 -7.43 -0.87
C ARG A 62 6.08 -5.95 -0.48
N GLY A 63 6.19 -5.68 0.83
CA GLY A 63 6.53 -4.36 1.36
C GLY A 63 8.02 -4.09 1.25
N ILE A 64 8.40 -2.84 0.92
CA ILE A 64 9.79 -2.36 0.90
C ILE A 64 9.84 -0.98 1.55
N SER A 65 10.59 -0.87 2.65
CA SER A 65 10.77 0.39 3.36
C SER A 65 11.31 1.49 2.44
N GLY A 66 10.68 2.65 2.50
CA GLY A 66 11.07 3.80 1.69
C GLY A 66 10.49 3.83 0.26
N ASP A 67 9.80 2.78 -0.19
CA ASP A 67 9.20 2.79 -1.52
C ASP A 67 8.15 3.88 -1.69
N VAL A 68 8.23 4.55 -2.83
CA VAL A 68 7.22 5.49 -3.31
C VAL A 68 6.28 4.78 -4.29
N ILE A 69 5.05 5.30 -4.43
CA ILE A 69 4.00 4.57 -5.17
C ILE A 69 4.37 4.27 -6.64
N HIS A 70 5.12 5.14 -7.30
CA HIS A 70 5.53 4.90 -8.69
C HIS A 70 6.63 3.82 -8.83
N ILE A 71 7.35 3.50 -7.76
CA ILE A 71 8.26 2.34 -7.72
C ILE A 71 7.46 1.07 -7.44
N ILE A 72 6.50 1.12 -6.53
CA ILE A 72 5.54 0.03 -6.29
C ILE A 72 4.85 -0.36 -7.61
N GLU A 73 4.42 0.63 -8.40
CA GLU A 73 3.82 0.42 -9.72
C GLU A 73 4.74 -0.32 -10.67
N LYS A 74 6.02 0.10 -10.78
CA LYS A 74 7.00 -0.53 -11.68
C LYS A 74 7.26 -2.00 -11.35
N ARG A 75 7.20 -2.39 -10.08
CA ARG A 75 7.42 -3.78 -9.63
C ARG A 75 6.14 -4.61 -9.50
N TYR A 76 4.97 -4.01 -9.74
CA TYR A 76 3.68 -4.64 -9.54
C TYR A 76 3.46 -5.90 -10.38
N ALA A 77 3.86 -5.89 -11.63
CA ALA A 77 3.74 -7.07 -12.49
C ALA A 77 4.55 -8.27 -11.97
N ALA A 78 5.78 -8.03 -11.51
CA ALA A 78 6.67 -9.06 -10.99
C ALA A 78 6.26 -9.53 -9.58
N ASP A 79 5.87 -8.60 -8.71
CA ASP A 79 5.62 -8.90 -7.30
C ASP A 79 4.18 -9.33 -7.00
N VAL A 80 3.26 -9.06 -7.91
CA VAL A 80 1.84 -9.35 -7.74
C VAL A 80 1.27 -10.15 -8.90
N LEU A 81 1.23 -9.57 -10.12
CA LEU A 81 0.44 -10.15 -11.20
C LEU A 81 0.90 -11.54 -11.62
N GLN A 82 2.22 -11.80 -11.68
CA GLN A 82 2.73 -13.12 -12.05
C GLN A 82 2.44 -14.20 -11.00
N LEU A 83 2.16 -13.84 -9.75
CA LEU A 83 1.79 -14.79 -8.69
C LEU A 83 0.31 -15.17 -8.72
N HIS A 84 -0.49 -14.52 -9.55
CA HIS A 84 -1.92 -14.75 -9.73
C HIS A 84 -2.71 -14.84 -8.41
N PRO A 85 -2.54 -13.90 -7.46
CA PRO A 85 -3.25 -13.97 -6.19
C PRO A 85 -4.75 -13.79 -6.38
N SER A 86 -5.54 -14.33 -5.46
CA SER A 86 -6.98 -14.05 -5.43
C SER A 86 -7.27 -12.57 -5.19
N VAL A 87 -6.41 -11.90 -4.41
CA VAL A 87 -6.54 -10.48 -4.05
C VAL A 87 -5.15 -9.85 -3.91
N ALA A 88 -4.99 -8.65 -4.45
CA ALA A 88 -3.86 -7.76 -4.19
C ALA A 88 -4.28 -6.65 -3.22
N VAL A 89 -3.54 -6.48 -2.13
CA VAL A 89 -3.72 -5.39 -1.16
C VAL A 89 -2.61 -4.37 -1.40
N ILE A 90 -2.99 -3.15 -1.80
CA ILE A 90 -2.02 -2.09 -2.14
C ILE A 90 -2.06 -1.00 -1.07
N HIS A 91 -0.93 -0.76 -0.42
CA HIS A 91 -0.75 0.30 0.57
C HIS A 91 0.56 1.04 0.31
N GLY A 92 0.50 2.30 -0.05
CA GLY A 92 1.69 3.12 -0.30
C GLY A 92 1.34 4.54 -0.68
N GLY A 93 2.34 5.41 -0.63
CA GLY A 93 2.19 6.82 -0.99
C GLY A 93 2.70 7.79 0.07
N VAL A 94 2.86 7.39 1.32
CA VAL A 94 3.34 8.27 2.38
C VAL A 94 4.74 8.81 2.05
N ASN A 95 5.60 8.00 1.45
CA ASN A 95 6.96 8.39 1.08
C ASN A 95 6.99 9.44 -0.04
N ASN A 96 5.96 9.54 -0.86
CA ASN A 96 5.82 10.61 -1.85
C ASN A 96 5.73 12.00 -1.21
N THR A 97 5.38 12.08 0.07
CA THR A 97 5.25 13.35 0.80
C THR A 97 6.53 13.78 1.52
N PHE A 98 7.59 12.95 1.54
CA PHE A 98 8.86 13.33 2.20
C PHE A 98 9.49 14.62 1.68
N PRO A 99 9.47 14.94 0.37
CA PRO A 99 10.03 16.20 -0.13
C PRO A 99 9.41 17.46 0.51
N LEU A 100 8.21 17.38 1.09
CA LEU A 100 7.59 18.49 1.80
C LEU A 100 8.33 18.90 3.08
N PHE A 101 9.15 18.04 3.67
CA PHE A 101 10.00 18.43 4.81
C PHE A 101 11.08 19.43 4.45
N GLU A 102 11.55 19.39 3.20
CA GLU A 102 12.62 20.26 2.70
C GLU A 102 12.08 21.44 1.88
N ALA A 103 10.76 21.48 1.64
CA ALA A 103 10.12 22.52 0.86
C ALA A 103 10.12 23.86 1.62
N THR A 104 10.43 24.95 0.90
CA THR A 104 10.27 26.30 1.43
C THR A 104 8.81 26.74 1.29
N PRO A 105 8.38 27.83 2.00
CA PRO A 105 7.03 28.36 1.85
C PRO A 105 6.65 28.64 0.38
N GLU A 106 7.61 29.08 -0.43
CA GLU A 106 7.41 29.41 -1.86
C GLU A 106 7.24 28.15 -2.72
N THR A 107 7.87 27.03 -2.36
CA THR A 107 7.85 25.77 -3.14
C THR A 107 6.84 24.75 -2.61
N MET A 108 6.34 24.92 -1.39
CA MET A 108 5.49 23.95 -0.68
C MET A 108 4.28 23.49 -1.52
N SER A 109 3.58 24.44 -2.12
CA SER A 109 2.40 24.11 -2.95
C SER A 109 2.78 23.30 -4.18
N ALA A 110 3.85 23.65 -4.87
CA ALA A 110 4.29 22.93 -6.06
C ALA A 110 4.75 21.48 -5.73
N VAL A 111 5.45 21.32 -4.60
CA VAL A 111 5.90 20.00 -4.12
C VAL A 111 4.69 19.14 -3.72
N ALA A 112 3.67 19.72 -3.07
CA ALA A 112 2.45 19.00 -2.74
C ALA A 112 1.68 18.56 -3.99
N GLU A 113 1.55 19.42 -4.99
CA GLU A 113 0.91 19.08 -6.28
C GLU A 113 1.65 17.97 -7.02
N GLU A 114 2.97 17.99 -7.05
CA GLU A 114 3.78 16.93 -7.66
C GLU A 114 3.58 15.59 -6.95
N ALA A 115 3.57 15.58 -5.62
CA ALA A 115 3.29 14.37 -4.84
C ALA A 115 1.90 13.80 -5.15
N VAL A 116 0.86 14.63 -5.21
CA VAL A 116 -0.50 14.23 -5.53
C VAL A 116 -0.63 13.74 -6.97
N SER A 117 -0.02 14.45 -7.92
CA SER A 117 -0.03 14.10 -9.34
C SER A 117 0.61 12.74 -9.59
N THR A 118 1.83 12.54 -9.07
CA THR A 118 2.57 11.28 -9.17
C THR A 118 1.79 10.12 -8.54
N PHE A 119 1.22 10.35 -7.36
CA PHE A 119 0.39 9.37 -6.65
C PHE A 119 -0.83 8.96 -7.48
N THR A 120 -1.58 9.94 -7.95
CA THR A 120 -2.80 9.71 -8.73
C THR A 120 -2.51 8.94 -10.01
N ALA A 121 -1.47 9.34 -10.75
CA ALA A 121 -1.07 8.69 -11.99
C ALA A 121 -0.63 7.23 -11.76
N ALA A 122 0.14 6.98 -10.70
CA ALA A 122 0.59 5.63 -10.37
C ALA A 122 -0.57 4.70 -9.98
N TYR A 123 -1.52 5.17 -9.13
CA TYR A 123 -2.68 4.35 -8.78
C TYR A 123 -3.60 4.08 -9.98
N ARG A 124 -3.78 5.04 -10.90
CA ARG A 124 -4.52 4.77 -12.14
C ARG A 124 -3.87 3.65 -12.94
N ARG A 125 -2.54 3.68 -13.14
CA ARG A 125 -1.84 2.62 -13.87
C ARG A 125 -1.88 1.28 -13.15
N LEU A 126 -1.78 1.24 -11.82
CA LEU A 126 -1.96 0.03 -11.02
C LEU A 126 -3.36 -0.57 -11.21
N PHE A 127 -4.40 0.26 -11.17
CA PHE A 127 -5.79 -0.19 -11.35
C PHE A 127 -6.08 -0.64 -12.77
N GLU A 128 -5.55 0.06 -13.79
CA GLU A 128 -5.65 -0.34 -15.20
C GLU A 128 -4.96 -1.67 -15.46
N ALA A 129 -3.73 -1.86 -14.94
CA ALA A 129 -3.02 -3.12 -15.05
C ALA A 129 -3.77 -4.27 -14.36
N SER A 130 -4.31 -4.01 -13.18
CA SER A 130 -5.12 -4.97 -12.43
C SER A 130 -6.40 -5.35 -13.18
N ARG A 131 -7.12 -4.36 -13.68
CA ARG A 131 -8.34 -4.59 -14.47
C ARG A 131 -8.06 -5.40 -15.73
N LYS A 132 -6.98 -5.07 -16.45
CA LYS A 132 -6.55 -5.82 -17.65
C LYS A 132 -6.19 -7.27 -17.34
N ALA A 133 -5.61 -7.52 -16.17
CA ALA A 133 -5.27 -8.87 -15.70
C ALA A 133 -6.42 -9.61 -15.02
N GLY A 134 -7.58 -8.99 -14.84
CA GLY A 134 -8.69 -9.55 -14.05
C GLY A 134 -8.36 -9.69 -12.56
N GLN A 135 -7.37 -8.91 -12.07
CA GLN A 135 -6.89 -8.97 -10.69
C GLN A 135 -7.78 -8.15 -9.77
N MET A 136 -8.28 -8.78 -8.70
CA MET A 136 -8.97 -8.07 -7.63
C MET A 136 -7.98 -7.27 -6.79
N VAL A 137 -8.32 -6.01 -6.52
CA VAL A 137 -7.53 -5.09 -5.69
C VAL A 137 -8.33 -4.61 -4.49
N ILE A 138 -7.68 -4.50 -3.34
CA ILE A 138 -8.12 -3.67 -2.21
C ILE A 138 -7.07 -2.58 -2.06
N ALA A 139 -7.46 -1.33 -2.25
CA ALA A 139 -6.57 -0.20 -2.01
C ALA A 139 -6.75 0.34 -0.59
N CYS A 140 -5.63 0.60 0.09
CA CYS A 140 -5.64 1.02 1.47
C CYS A 140 -5.28 2.51 1.57
N ALA A 141 -6.01 3.25 2.38
CA ALA A 141 -5.69 4.63 2.70
C ALA A 141 -4.29 4.73 3.32
N ILE A 142 -3.53 5.73 2.93
CA ILE A 142 -2.29 6.12 3.60
C ILE A 142 -2.63 6.43 5.06
N THR A 143 -1.87 5.89 6.00
CA THR A 143 -2.05 6.13 7.43
C THR A 143 -1.81 7.60 7.79
N PRO A 144 -2.46 8.13 8.85
CA PRO A 144 -2.20 9.49 9.30
C PRO A 144 -0.78 9.62 9.87
N LEU A 145 -0.29 10.85 9.93
CA LEU A 145 1.03 11.21 10.44
C LEU A 145 0.92 11.86 11.81
N ALA A 146 1.88 11.60 12.71
CA ALA A 146 1.90 12.28 14.01
C ALA A 146 2.19 13.78 13.89
N GLU A 147 1.91 14.48 14.96
CA GLU A 147 2.33 15.87 15.12
C GLU A 147 3.86 15.96 15.10
N GLN A 148 4.38 16.88 14.30
CA GLN A 148 5.82 17.16 14.21
C GLN A 148 6.03 18.67 14.12
N PRO A 149 7.01 19.24 14.82
CA PRO A 149 7.23 20.68 14.84
C PRO A 149 8.01 21.14 13.60
N SER A 150 7.42 21.06 12.41
CA SER A 150 8.00 21.61 11.20
C SER A 150 6.92 22.14 10.25
N PRO A 151 7.18 23.21 9.49
CA PRO A 151 6.21 23.72 8.52
C PRO A 151 5.77 22.67 7.49
N GLY A 152 6.67 21.83 7.07
CA GLY A 152 6.37 20.76 6.11
C GLY A 152 5.49 19.62 6.69
N ALA A 153 5.46 19.46 8.02
CA ALA A 153 4.67 18.40 8.65
C ALA A 153 3.16 18.62 8.47
N GLU A 154 2.67 19.83 8.61
CA GLU A 154 1.26 20.13 8.38
C GLU A 154 0.90 19.96 6.91
N ALA A 155 1.71 20.48 6.00
CA ALA A 155 1.52 20.29 4.56
C ALA A 155 1.50 18.80 4.16
N ARG A 156 2.32 17.98 4.83
CA ARG A 156 2.29 16.51 4.62
C ARG A 156 0.97 15.90 5.06
N LYS A 157 0.47 16.22 6.25
CA LYS A 157 -0.82 15.73 6.74
C LYS A 157 -1.96 16.10 5.80
N GLU A 158 -2.03 17.36 5.37
CA GLU A 158 -3.03 17.83 4.41
C GLU A 158 -2.91 17.14 3.05
N THR A 159 -1.68 16.93 2.56
CA THR A 159 -1.43 16.22 1.31
C THR A 159 -1.88 14.76 1.41
N VAL A 160 -1.61 14.07 2.52
CA VAL A 160 -2.08 12.70 2.77
C VAL A 160 -3.60 12.62 2.77
N VAL A 161 -4.29 13.54 3.45
CA VAL A 161 -5.77 13.61 3.44
C VAL A 161 -6.30 13.79 2.02
N ARG A 162 -5.69 14.68 1.23
CA ARG A 162 -6.06 14.91 -0.17
C ARG A 162 -5.82 13.67 -1.03
N MET A 163 -4.67 13.01 -0.90
CA MET A 163 -4.33 11.78 -1.61
C MET A 163 -5.32 10.65 -1.28
N ASN A 164 -5.70 10.49 -0.01
CA ASN A 164 -6.68 9.50 0.40
C ASN A 164 -8.08 9.74 -0.17
N ARG A 165 -8.51 11.01 -0.27
CA ARG A 165 -9.76 11.35 -0.94
C ARG A 165 -9.73 10.94 -2.40
N ILE A 166 -8.66 11.28 -3.14
CA ILE A 166 -8.48 10.90 -4.54
C ILE A 166 -8.45 9.38 -4.70
N LEU A 167 -7.75 8.66 -3.80
CA LEU A 167 -7.71 7.20 -3.85
C LEU A 167 -9.09 6.57 -3.67
N ARG A 168 -9.90 7.12 -2.77
CA ARG A 168 -11.30 6.68 -2.58
C ARG A 168 -12.12 6.89 -3.85
N GLU A 169 -12.03 8.07 -4.47
CA GLU A 169 -12.70 8.39 -5.73
C GLU A 169 -12.26 7.42 -6.86
N LEU A 170 -10.96 7.11 -6.95
CA LEU A 170 -10.44 6.12 -7.90
C LEU A 170 -10.98 4.71 -7.60
N CYS A 171 -11.06 4.30 -6.34
CA CYS A 171 -11.66 3.02 -5.97
C CYS A 171 -13.11 2.92 -6.44
N GLU A 172 -13.89 3.98 -6.28
CA GLU A 172 -15.28 4.06 -6.76
C GLU A 172 -15.34 3.98 -8.30
N GLU A 173 -14.48 4.72 -9.00
CA GLU A 173 -14.38 4.71 -10.48
C GLU A 173 -14.08 3.32 -11.04
N TYR A 174 -13.19 2.57 -10.37
CA TYR A 174 -12.75 1.25 -10.85
C TYR A 174 -13.54 0.06 -10.24
N GLY A 175 -14.40 0.33 -9.26
CA GLY A 175 -15.17 -0.71 -8.56
C GLY A 175 -14.32 -1.54 -7.59
N TYR A 176 -13.23 -1.00 -7.07
CA TYR A 176 -12.36 -1.67 -6.09
C TYR A 176 -12.72 -1.26 -4.66
N PRO A 177 -12.69 -2.18 -3.69
CA PRO A 177 -12.82 -1.85 -2.27
C PRO A 177 -11.73 -0.91 -1.78
N PHE A 178 -12.11 0.01 -0.92
CA PHE A 178 -11.23 0.93 -0.21
C PHE A 178 -11.16 0.57 1.28
N ALA A 179 -9.97 0.30 1.80
CA ALA A 179 -9.72 0.02 3.21
C ALA A 179 -9.25 1.31 3.91
N ASP A 180 -10.11 1.92 4.72
CA ASP A 180 -9.85 3.21 5.35
C ASP A 180 -9.00 3.09 6.62
N TYR A 181 -7.71 2.82 6.45
CA TYR A 181 -6.75 2.82 7.55
C TYR A 181 -6.58 4.20 8.18
N HIS A 182 -6.72 5.26 7.36
CA HIS A 182 -6.53 6.63 7.82
C HIS A 182 -7.49 6.98 8.96
N THR A 183 -8.78 6.86 8.71
CA THR A 183 -9.81 7.15 9.72
C THR A 183 -9.66 6.26 10.96
N ALA A 184 -9.27 5.00 10.79
CA ALA A 184 -9.11 4.08 11.91
C ALA A 184 -7.96 4.44 12.86
N LEU A 185 -6.93 5.14 12.37
CA LEU A 185 -5.73 5.49 13.13
C LEU A 185 -5.64 7.00 13.47
N ALA A 186 -6.49 7.84 12.88
CA ALA A 186 -6.48 9.28 13.10
C ALA A 186 -7.09 9.70 14.44
N GLU A 187 -6.62 10.81 14.97
CA GLU A 187 -7.27 11.60 16.02
C GLU A 187 -8.58 12.22 15.50
N ILE A 188 -9.28 12.94 16.39
CA ILE A 188 -10.58 13.55 16.07
C ILE A 188 -10.49 14.63 14.98
N ASP A 189 -9.29 15.19 14.76
CA ASP A 189 -9.03 16.16 13.68
C ASP A 189 -9.04 15.53 12.28
N GLY A 190 -9.07 14.19 12.21
CA GLY A 190 -9.10 13.44 10.95
C GLY A 190 -7.79 13.45 10.16
N LYS A 191 -6.68 13.92 10.70
CA LYS A 191 -5.40 14.03 9.98
C LYS A 191 -4.16 13.66 10.80
N THR A 192 -4.24 13.76 12.12
CA THR A 192 -3.11 13.46 13.02
C THR A 192 -3.21 12.02 13.53
N ALA A 193 -2.10 11.28 13.52
CA ALA A 193 -2.07 9.91 14.02
C ALA A 193 -2.23 9.88 15.55
N GLN A 194 -3.03 8.93 16.05
CA GLN A 194 -3.12 8.65 17.48
C GLN A 194 -1.77 8.18 18.02
N PRO A 195 -1.14 8.88 18.99
CA PRO A 195 0.23 8.58 19.43
C PRO A 195 0.39 7.16 19.97
N CYS A 196 -0.67 6.58 20.55
CA CYS A 196 -0.63 5.23 21.11
C CYS A 196 -0.66 4.11 20.06
N LEU A 197 -0.78 4.43 18.77
CA LEU A 197 -0.90 3.46 17.67
C LEU A 197 0.34 3.40 16.78
N THR A 198 1.35 4.21 17.04
CA THR A 198 2.61 4.22 16.27
C THR A 198 3.83 4.10 17.19
N TYR A 199 4.97 3.68 16.62
CA TYR A 199 6.26 3.67 17.32
C TYR A 199 6.94 5.04 17.30
N ASP A 200 6.85 5.72 16.15
CA ASP A 200 7.64 6.91 15.82
C ASP A 200 6.80 8.03 15.17
N GLY A 201 5.49 7.88 15.24
CA GLY A 201 4.56 8.84 14.62
C GLY A 201 4.23 8.55 13.15
N LEU A 202 4.81 7.49 12.57
CA LEU A 202 4.57 7.04 11.20
C LEU A 202 4.23 5.54 11.18
N HIS A 203 5.12 4.70 11.75
CA HIS A 203 5.02 3.26 11.66
C HIS A 203 4.07 2.72 12.74
N PRO A 204 3.03 1.97 12.36
CA PRO A 204 2.11 1.37 13.33
C PRO A 204 2.83 0.42 14.28
N ASN A 205 2.50 0.49 15.56
CA ASN A 205 2.83 -0.55 16.52
C ASN A 205 1.80 -1.69 16.49
N ASP A 206 1.92 -2.68 17.35
CA ASP A 206 1.00 -3.85 17.39
C ASP A 206 -0.46 -3.42 17.51
N ARG A 207 -0.76 -2.35 18.27
CA ARG A 207 -2.12 -1.81 18.42
C ARG A 207 -2.59 -1.13 17.12
N GLY A 208 -1.69 -0.44 16.43
CA GLY A 208 -1.94 0.16 15.12
C GLY A 208 -2.26 -0.90 14.07
N TYR A 209 -1.41 -1.93 13.95
CA TYR A 209 -1.69 -3.05 13.04
C TYR A 209 -2.98 -3.80 13.41
N ALA A 210 -3.29 -3.97 14.69
CA ALA A 210 -4.57 -4.56 15.10
C ALA A 210 -5.79 -3.69 14.70
N ARG A 211 -5.63 -2.35 14.63
CA ARG A 211 -6.67 -1.47 14.10
C ARG A 211 -6.80 -1.60 12.58
N MET A 212 -5.68 -1.64 11.85
CA MET A 212 -5.69 -1.87 10.40
C MET A 212 -6.31 -3.23 10.04
N ASP A 213 -6.01 -4.27 10.80
CA ASP A 213 -6.62 -5.60 10.64
C ASP A 213 -8.14 -5.55 10.74
N ARG A 214 -8.69 -4.83 11.72
CA ARG A 214 -10.15 -4.67 11.88
C ARG A 214 -10.83 -3.99 10.70
N VAL A 215 -10.10 -3.18 9.95
CA VAL A 215 -10.61 -2.52 8.74
C VAL A 215 -10.58 -3.47 7.55
N ILE A 216 -9.47 -4.14 7.30
CA ILE A 216 -9.30 -4.92 6.06
C ILE A 216 -9.87 -6.34 6.16
N ARG A 217 -9.83 -6.97 7.32
CA ARG A 217 -10.28 -8.37 7.51
C ARG A 217 -11.71 -8.61 7.05
N PRO A 218 -12.71 -7.77 7.41
CA PRO A 218 -14.08 -7.95 6.91
C PRO A 218 -14.17 -7.88 5.38
N ILE A 219 -13.38 -7.02 4.74
CA ILE A 219 -13.35 -6.88 3.26
C ILE A 219 -12.81 -8.15 2.62
N LEU A 220 -11.69 -8.68 3.14
CA LEU A 220 -11.10 -9.93 2.69
C LEU A 220 -12.06 -11.12 2.90
N GLN A 221 -12.64 -11.24 4.08
CA GLN A 221 -13.58 -12.32 4.40
C GLN A 221 -14.82 -12.29 3.50
N ALA A 222 -15.39 -11.12 3.25
CA ALA A 222 -16.53 -10.96 2.34
C ALA A 222 -16.16 -11.36 0.90
N TRP A 223 -14.96 -11.00 0.44
CA TRP A 223 -14.47 -11.41 -0.88
C TRP A 223 -14.37 -12.93 -1.02
N PHE A 224 -13.70 -13.60 -0.06
CA PHE A 224 -13.51 -15.04 -0.11
C PHE A 224 -14.83 -15.81 0.06
N ALA A 225 -15.74 -15.36 0.94
CA ALA A 225 -17.08 -15.94 1.09
C ALA A 225 -17.91 -15.83 -0.21
N GLY A 226 -17.83 -14.68 -0.90
CA GLY A 226 -18.54 -14.47 -2.17
C GLY A 226 -17.96 -15.33 -3.32
N ARG A 227 -16.70 -15.72 -3.27
CA ARG A 227 -16.10 -16.67 -4.23
C ARG A 227 -16.55 -18.11 -3.95
N ALA A 228 -16.54 -18.52 -2.69
CA ALA A 228 -17.00 -19.85 -2.30
C ALA A 228 -18.47 -20.12 -2.66
N ALA A 229 -19.30 -19.09 -2.67
CA ALA A 229 -20.70 -19.19 -3.06
C ALA A 229 -20.94 -19.26 -4.58
N ARG A 230 -19.92 -18.98 -5.41
CA ARG A 230 -20.01 -18.97 -6.90
C ARG A 230 -19.29 -20.13 -7.58
N GLY A 231 -18.52 -20.93 -6.83
CA GLY A 231 -17.81 -22.12 -7.30
C GLY A 231 -18.43 -23.40 -6.80
#